data_3b238182eeb91a6efef41a10e0528c78
#
_entry.id   3b238182eeb91a6efef41a10e0528c78
#
_cell.length_a   1.000
_cell.length_b   1.000
_cell.length_c   1.000
_cell.angle_alpha   90.00
_cell.angle_beta   90.00
_cell.angle_gamma   90.00
#
_symmetry.space_group_name_H-M   'P 1'
#
loop_
_entity.id
_entity.type
_entity.pdbx_description
1 polymer ?
#
loop_
_entity_poly.entity_id
_entity_poly.type
_entity_poly.pdbx_seq_one_letter_code
_entity_poly.pdbx_strand_id
1 'polypeptide(L)'
;MRLQKIGLILTGGGSRAAYQVGVLKAIAEFSPRSSQSPFTIICGTSAGALNAATLAINARHFRKGVNYLLNVWKDFRVHEVYRSDFVGVFYNGVRWVAGLILSSFGSDKLNYVSLLDNAPLIELLERALPCEKIQESIDCGALYALSITASGYGSGHSVTFYQGAEDIEPWRRARRVGLPTKIEIQHLLASAAIPFIFPAVHIHREHFGDGSMRQLSPISSALHLGADRILVIGMGPGGYEDNESRNKIDEYPSLAQIAGHALDSIFLDGMEIDLERLRRINKIVSLIPEDILLQINLRHVDALVISPSKPLEKIAERHLHGLPWTIRVLLRAVGVMRKNGANLVSYLLFDKSYCRALIDLGYQDAMKRKDEIIEFLGQREHEPENTLSQ
;
A
#
# COMPACT_ATOMS: atom_id res chain seq x y z
N MET A 1 17.61 -11.93 25.46
CA MET A 1 17.25 -12.21 24.06
C MET A 1 16.55 -10.98 23.51
N ARG A 2 17.06 -10.34 22.45
CA ARG A 2 16.40 -9.20 21.82
C ARG A 2 15.15 -9.74 21.09
N LEU A 3 13.96 -9.22 21.41
CA LEU A 3 12.74 -9.58 20.68
C LEU A 3 12.92 -9.22 19.21
N GLN A 4 12.72 -10.19 18.32
CA GLN A 4 12.79 -9.96 16.88
C GLN A 4 11.67 -9.02 16.46
N LYS A 5 12.02 -7.95 15.72
CA LYS A 5 11.07 -6.98 15.19
C LYS A 5 10.57 -7.47 13.84
N ILE A 6 9.28 -7.76 13.75
CA ILE A 6 8.64 -8.17 12.50
C ILE A 6 8.01 -6.93 11.85
N GLY A 7 8.45 -6.62 10.63
CA GLY A 7 7.92 -5.57 9.79
C GLY A 7 6.80 -6.08 8.88
N LEU A 8 5.74 -5.30 8.73
CA LEU A 8 4.70 -5.49 7.71
C LEU A 8 4.79 -4.37 6.69
N ILE A 9 4.88 -4.71 5.41
CA ILE A 9 4.83 -3.74 4.32
C ILE A 9 3.54 -3.92 3.53
N LEU A 10 2.75 -2.85 3.48
CA LEU A 10 1.51 -2.74 2.73
C LEU A 10 1.73 -1.80 1.55
N THR A 11 1.87 -2.37 0.34
CA THR A 11 2.18 -1.60 -0.87
C THR A 11 0.98 -0.80 -1.37
N GLY A 12 1.25 0.21 -2.21
CA GLY A 12 0.21 0.96 -2.91
C GLY A 12 -0.53 0.11 -3.94
N GLY A 13 -1.67 0.60 -4.38
CA GLY A 13 -2.48 -0.09 -5.40
C GLY A 13 -3.94 0.36 -5.48
N GLY A 14 -4.32 1.48 -4.87
CA GLY A 14 -5.70 1.97 -4.89
C GLY A 14 -6.68 0.91 -4.36
N SER A 15 -7.77 0.65 -5.10
CA SER A 15 -8.78 -0.35 -4.71
C SER A 15 -8.27 -1.79 -4.65
N ARG A 16 -7.13 -2.10 -5.30
CA ARG A 16 -6.47 -3.41 -5.18
C ARG A 16 -6.05 -3.72 -3.74
N ALA A 17 -5.86 -2.70 -2.86
CA ALA A 17 -5.47 -2.88 -1.47
C ALA A 17 -6.52 -3.65 -0.63
N ALA A 18 -7.73 -3.88 -1.14
CA ALA A 18 -8.69 -4.81 -0.56
C ALA A 18 -8.13 -6.26 -0.46
N TYR A 19 -7.23 -6.65 -1.37
CA TYR A 19 -6.51 -7.93 -1.31
C TYR A 19 -5.72 -8.08 -0.01
N GLN A 20 -5.04 -7.01 0.42
CA GLN A 20 -4.26 -7.01 1.68
C GLN A 20 -5.13 -7.36 2.88
N VAL A 21 -6.37 -6.87 2.88
CA VAL A 21 -7.31 -7.12 3.98
C VAL A 21 -7.71 -8.61 4.05
N GLY A 22 -7.79 -9.28 2.90
CA GLY A 22 -7.99 -10.72 2.83
C GLY A 22 -6.84 -11.52 3.44
N VAL A 23 -5.60 -11.15 3.09
CA VAL A 23 -4.39 -11.74 3.67
C VAL A 23 -4.34 -11.50 5.18
N LEU A 24 -4.58 -10.27 5.62
CA LEU A 24 -4.61 -9.91 7.05
C LEU A 24 -5.70 -10.67 7.81
N LYS A 25 -6.86 -10.93 7.17
CA LYS A 25 -7.93 -11.75 7.75
C LYS A 25 -7.43 -13.17 8.06
N ALA A 26 -6.76 -13.80 7.11
CA ALA A 26 -6.17 -15.14 7.32
C ALA A 26 -5.15 -15.11 8.46
N ILE A 27 -4.22 -14.15 8.47
CA ILE A 27 -3.24 -13.99 9.53
C ILE A 27 -3.90 -13.80 10.90
N ALA A 28 -4.97 -13.01 10.97
CA ALA A 28 -5.71 -12.82 12.21
C ALA A 28 -6.41 -14.10 12.70
N GLU A 29 -6.82 -15.00 11.81
CA GLU A 29 -7.39 -16.29 12.17
C GLU A 29 -6.33 -17.27 12.72
N PHE A 30 -5.08 -17.15 12.26
CA PHE A 30 -3.95 -17.95 12.78
C PHE A 30 -3.46 -17.44 14.14
N SER A 31 -3.64 -16.16 14.42
CA SER A 31 -3.18 -15.53 15.65
C SER A 31 -4.12 -15.79 16.84
N PRO A 32 -3.63 -15.87 18.09
CA PRO A 32 -4.48 -16.00 19.26
C PRO A 32 -5.53 -14.89 19.35
N ARG A 33 -6.71 -15.17 19.92
CA ARG A 33 -7.85 -14.24 19.91
C ARG A 33 -7.60 -12.89 20.58
N SER A 34 -6.78 -12.86 21.62
CA SER A 34 -6.45 -11.68 22.44
C SER A 34 -5.07 -11.11 22.14
N SER A 35 -4.40 -11.55 21.05
CA SER A 35 -3.03 -11.14 20.78
C SER A 35 -2.91 -9.70 20.30
N GLN A 36 -1.82 -9.07 20.70
CA GLN A 36 -1.30 -7.88 20.05
C GLN A 36 -0.95 -8.19 18.58
N SER A 37 -0.71 -7.15 17.80
CA SER A 37 -0.22 -7.31 16.44
C SER A 37 1.10 -8.11 16.43
N PRO A 38 1.23 -9.13 15.57
CA PRO A 38 2.51 -9.79 15.36
C PRO A 38 3.54 -8.87 14.69
N PHE A 39 3.08 -7.76 14.11
CA PHE A 39 3.90 -6.78 13.43
C PHE A 39 4.17 -5.60 14.34
N THR A 40 5.42 -5.46 14.78
CA THR A 40 5.85 -4.34 15.61
C THR A 40 6.22 -3.11 14.76
N ILE A 41 6.55 -3.31 13.49
CA ILE A 41 6.82 -2.23 12.51
C ILE A 41 5.81 -2.37 11.38
N ILE A 42 5.10 -1.28 11.07
CA ILE A 42 4.11 -1.28 9.99
C ILE A 42 4.46 -0.15 9.02
N CYS A 43 4.63 -0.50 7.75
CA CYS A 43 4.95 0.44 6.68
C CYS A 43 3.84 0.44 5.64
N GLY A 44 3.33 1.60 5.30
CA GLY A 44 2.26 1.74 4.31
C GLY A 44 2.56 2.79 3.25
N THR A 45 2.07 2.53 2.04
CA THR A 45 2.15 3.47 0.91
C THR A 45 0.80 3.50 0.19
N SER A 46 0.32 4.68 -0.20
CA SER A 46 -0.95 4.88 -0.90
C SER A 46 -2.13 4.26 -0.12
N ALA A 47 -2.99 3.50 -0.74
CA ALA A 47 -4.07 2.79 -0.05
C ALA A 47 -3.55 1.83 1.04
N GLY A 48 -2.34 1.28 0.89
CA GLY A 48 -1.67 0.51 1.94
C GLY A 48 -1.35 1.36 3.19
N ALA A 49 -1.19 2.68 3.05
CA ALA A 49 -1.00 3.58 4.18
C ALA A 49 -2.24 3.66 5.08
N LEU A 50 -3.43 3.62 4.47
CA LEU A 50 -4.70 3.61 5.21
C LEU A 50 -4.87 2.32 6.01
N ASN A 51 -4.57 1.19 5.37
CA ASN A 51 -4.56 -0.11 6.04
C ASN A 51 -3.53 -0.15 7.18
N ALA A 52 -2.31 0.37 6.93
CA ALA A 52 -1.23 0.43 7.91
C ALA A 52 -1.60 1.27 9.14
N ALA A 53 -2.16 2.46 8.93
CA ALA A 53 -2.61 3.33 10.02
C ALA A 53 -3.72 2.67 10.86
N THR A 54 -4.69 2.02 10.21
CA THR A 54 -5.75 1.28 10.91
C THR A 54 -5.19 0.17 11.81
N LEU A 55 -4.21 -0.59 11.31
CA LEU A 55 -3.56 -1.64 12.09
C LEU A 55 -2.73 -1.06 13.24
N ALA A 56 -2.02 0.04 13.00
CA ALA A 56 -1.20 0.72 14.01
C ALA A 56 -2.06 1.25 15.17
N ILE A 57 -3.19 1.90 14.87
CA ILE A 57 -4.18 2.36 15.85
C ILE A 57 -4.71 1.20 16.71
N ASN A 58 -4.84 0.02 16.14
CA ASN A 58 -5.38 -1.17 16.78
C ASN A 58 -4.30 -2.22 17.10
N ALA A 59 -3.02 -1.84 17.19
CA ALA A 59 -1.92 -2.81 17.39
C ALA A 59 -2.06 -3.64 18.67
N ARG A 60 -2.69 -3.11 19.72
CA ARG A 60 -3.03 -3.84 20.95
C ARG A 60 -4.05 -4.96 20.75
N HIS A 61 -4.88 -4.89 19.71
CA HIS A 61 -5.97 -5.81 19.43
C HIS A 61 -6.02 -6.08 17.92
N PHE A 62 -5.08 -6.86 17.42
CA PHE A 62 -4.87 -7.09 15.98
C PHE A 62 -6.15 -7.50 15.25
N ARG A 63 -6.90 -8.49 15.78
CA ARG A 63 -8.16 -8.95 15.19
C ARG A 63 -9.21 -7.84 15.08
N LYS A 64 -9.25 -6.93 16.06
CA LYS A 64 -10.18 -5.78 16.01
C LYS A 64 -9.84 -4.85 14.87
N GLY A 65 -8.54 -4.55 14.67
CA GLY A 65 -8.06 -3.74 13.56
C GLY A 65 -8.38 -4.37 12.19
N VAL A 66 -8.14 -5.68 12.05
CA VAL A 66 -8.46 -6.43 10.83
C VAL A 66 -9.97 -6.47 10.57
N ASN A 67 -10.79 -6.71 11.59
CA ASN A 67 -12.25 -6.69 11.45
C ASN A 67 -12.77 -5.30 11.06
N TYR A 68 -12.15 -4.24 11.56
CA TYR A 68 -12.49 -2.89 11.16
C TYR A 68 -12.19 -2.67 9.67
N LEU A 69 -10.99 -3.06 9.20
CA LEU A 69 -10.66 -3.01 7.78
C LEU A 69 -11.64 -3.82 6.92
N LEU A 70 -11.98 -5.03 7.35
CA LEU A 70 -12.94 -5.89 6.65
C LEU A 70 -14.31 -5.19 6.50
N ASN A 71 -14.80 -4.53 7.53
CA ASN A 71 -16.08 -3.83 7.48
C ASN A 71 -16.04 -2.63 6.52
N VAL A 72 -14.94 -1.86 6.57
CA VAL A 72 -14.76 -0.72 5.64
C VAL A 72 -14.68 -1.23 4.19
N TRP A 73 -13.77 -2.14 3.88
CA TRP A 73 -13.55 -2.59 2.51
C TRP A 73 -14.69 -3.42 1.91
N LYS A 74 -15.44 -4.21 2.70
CA LYS A 74 -16.59 -5.00 2.24
C LYS A 74 -17.78 -4.17 1.79
N ASP A 75 -17.96 -3.00 2.39
CA ASP A 75 -19.08 -2.10 2.10
C ASP A 75 -18.64 -0.82 1.40
N PHE A 76 -17.37 -0.74 1.00
CA PHE A 76 -16.76 0.43 0.37
C PHE A 76 -17.46 0.79 -0.93
N ARG A 77 -17.73 2.09 -1.09
CA ARG A 77 -18.42 2.61 -2.26
C ARG A 77 -17.64 3.77 -2.87
N VAL A 78 -17.72 3.88 -4.18
CA VAL A 78 -17.03 4.93 -4.96
C VAL A 78 -17.24 6.33 -4.39
N HIS A 79 -18.46 6.65 -3.95
CA HIS A 79 -18.79 7.99 -3.43
C HIS A 79 -18.20 8.29 -2.04
N GLU A 80 -17.65 7.31 -1.35
CA GLU A 80 -16.92 7.49 -0.09
C GLU A 80 -15.44 7.87 -0.33
N VAL A 81 -14.94 7.65 -1.54
CA VAL A 81 -13.54 7.97 -1.91
C VAL A 81 -13.47 9.27 -2.68
N TYR A 82 -14.34 9.44 -3.67
CA TYR A 82 -14.37 10.63 -4.50
C TYR A 82 -15.79 10.98 -4.96
N ARG A 83 -16.00 12.28 -5.22
CA ARG A 83 -17.28 12.72 -5.79
C ARG A 83 -17.49 12.12 -7.16
N SER A 84 -18.60 11.44 -7.34
CA SER A 84 -18.98 10.76 -8.59
C SER A 84 -20.27 11.31 -9.21
N ASP A 85 -20.80 12.43 -8.67
CA ASP A 85 -21.94 13.12 -9.23
C ASP A 85 -21.61 13.75 -10.58
N PHE A 86 -22.61 13.81 -11.47
CA PHE A 86 -22.41 14.28 -12.85
C PHE A 86 -21.86 15.70 -12.90
N VAL A 87 -22.40 16.59 -12.09
CA VAL A 87 -22.01 18.00 -12.05
C VAL A 87 -20.56 18.15 -11.60
N GLY A 88 -20.17 17.45 -10.54
CA GLY A 88 -18.80 17.49 -10.00
C GLY A 88 -17.79 16.90 -10.97
N VAL A 89 -18.06 15.73 -11.54
CA VAL A 89 -17.17 15.07 -12.51
C VAL A 89 -17.03 15.90 -13.79
N PHE A 90 -18.14 16.42 -14.33
CA PHE A 90 -18.14 17.25 -15.53
C PHE A 90 -17.40 18.58 -15.28
N TYR A 91 -17.70 19.27 -14.18
CA TYR A 91 -17.07 20.53 -13.82
C TYR A 91 -15.55 20.38 -13.63
N ASN A 92 -15.12 19.35 -12.89
CA ASN A 92 -13.70 19.05 -12.69
C ASN A 92 -13.02 18.63 -14.01
N GLY A 93 -13.68 17.83 -14.84
CA GLY A 93 -13.17 17.46 -16.16
C GLY A 93 -12.97 18.66 -17.08
N VAL A 94 -13.95 19.58 -17.15
CA VAL A 94 -13.84 20.83 -17.93
C VAL A 94 -12.73 21.72 -17.36
N ARG A 95 -12.65 21.89 -16.04
CA ARG A 95 -11.58 22.67 -15.40
C ARG A 95 -10.21 22.04 -15.66
N TRP A 96 -10.11 20.72 -15.65
CA TRP A 96 -8.86 20.00 -15.95
C TRP A 96 -8.39 20.29 -17.38
N VAL A 97 -9.27 20.14 -18.38
CA VAL A 97 -8.97 20.45 -19.77
C VAL A 97 -8.66 21.96 -19.97
N ALA A 98 -9.47 22.83 -19.37
CA ALA A 98 -9.24 24.28 -19.42
C ALA A 98 -7.90 24.66 -18.74
N GLY A 99 -7.56 24.02 -17.62
CA GLY A 99 -6.28 24.20 -16.92
C GLY A 99 -5.09 23.82 -17.81
N LEU A 100 -5.17 22.70 -18.52
CA LEU A 100 -4.12 22.28 -19.47
C LEU A 100 -3.96 23.30 -20.63
N ILE A 101 -5.06 23.83 -21.14
CA ILE A 101 -5.02 24.81 -22.24
C ILE A 101 -4.51 26.17 -21.72
N LEU A 102 -5.00 26.65 -20.58
CA LEU A 102 -4.65 27.98 -20.04
C LEU A 102 -3.26 28.02 -19.43
N SER A 103 -2.74 26.92 -18.90
CA SER A 103 -1.33 26.82 -18.45
C SER A 103 -0.35 27.02 -19.60
N SER A 104 -0.74 26.66 -20.84
CA SER A 104 0.05 26.92 -22.04
C SER A 104 0.19 28.43 -22.36
N PHE A 105 -0.68 29.27 -21.78
CA PHE A 105 -0.66 30.73 -21.95
C PHE A 105 -0.06 31.48 -20.73
N GLY A 106 0.63 30.76 -19.82
CA GLY A 106 1.35 31.37 -18.69
C GLY A 106 0.45 31.88 -17.55
N SER A 107 -0.76 31.39 -17.43
CA SER A 107 -1.68 31.76 -16.35
C SER A 107 -1.54 30.82 -15.15
N ASP A 108 -0.76 31.22 -14.15
CA ASP A 108 -0.54 30.45 -12.89
C ASP A 108 -1.78 30.36 -11.98
N LYS A 109 -2.91 30.94 -12.35
CA LYS A 109 -4.12 31.04 -11.51
C LYS A 109 -4.98 29.78 -11.46
N LEU A 110 -4.66 28.73 -12.23
CA LEU A 110 -5.44 27.48 -12.29
C LEU A 110 -4.66 26.27 -11.75
N ASN A 111 -3.99 26.45 -10.59
CA ASN A 111 -3.09 25.49 -9.99
C ASN A 111 -3.72 24.24 -9.32
N TYR A 112 -4.97 23.88 -9.65
CA TYR A 112 -5.62 22.69 -9.09
C TYR A 112 -6.03 21.73 -10.20
N VAL A 113 -5.08 20.88 -10.60
CA VAL A 113 -5.30 19.93 -11.72
C VAL A 113 -5.47 18.52 -11.16
N SER A 114 -6.58 18.25 -10.47
CA SER A 114 -7.01 16.90 -10.16
C SER A 114 -8.32 16.57 -10.85
N LEU A 115 -8.41 15.36 -11.39
CA LEU A 115 -9.61 14.88 -12.11
C LEU A 115 -10.76 14.61 -11.14
N LEU A 116 -10.46 14.11 -9.95
CA LEU A 116 -11.44 13.71 -8.93
C LEU A 116 -11.26 14.54 -7.65
N ASP A 117 -12.38 14.86 -7.03
CA ASP A 117 -12.44 15.49 -5.72
C ASP A 117 -12.52 14.41 -4.65
N ASN A 118 -11.51 14.37 -3.75
CA ASN A 118 -11.41 13.38 -2.67
C ASN A 118 -11.93 13.88 -1.32
N ALA A 119 -12.73 14.94 -1.29
CA ALA A 119 -13.35 15.44 -0.04
C ALA A 119 -14.10 14.34 0.74
N PRO A 120 -14.86 13.42 0.11
CA PRO A 120 -15.49 12.31 0.84
C PRO A 120 -14.49 11.42 1.58
N LEU A 121 -13.33 11.15 0.98
CA LEU A 121 -12.27 10.37 1.62
C LEU A 121 -11.72 11.09 2.86
N ILE A 122 -11.54 12.41 2.80
CA ILE A 122 -11.09 13.21 3.94
C ILE A 122 -12.06 13.04 5.11
N GLU A 123 -13.37 13.27 4.87
CA GLU A 123 -14.41 13.14 5.90
C GLU A 123 -14.48 11.71 6.46
N LEU A 124 -14.32 10.70 5.62
CA LEU A 124 -14.28 9.30 6.05
C LEU A 124 -13.08 9.05 6.98
N LEU A 125 -11.89 9.49 6.60
CA LEU A 125 -10.66 9.26 7.37
C LEU A 125 -10.68 10.01 8.71
N GLU A 126 -11.12 11.27 8.75
CA GLU A 126 -11.24 12.07 9.98
C GLU A 126 -12.18 11.40 10.99
N ARG A 127 -13.28 10.83 10.51
CA ARG A 127 -14.24 10.13 11.35
C ARG A 127 -13.78 8.74 11.77
N ALA A 128 -13.02 8.07 10.91
CA ALA A 128 -12.70 6.64 11.04
C ALA A 128 -11.36 6.36 11.71
N LEU A 129 -10.39 7.28 11.63
CA LEU A 129 -9.01 7.07 12.07
C LEU A 129 -8.58 8.07 13.16
N PRO A 130 -8.78 7.74 14.43
CA PRO A 130 -8.24 8.52 15.55
C PRO A 130 -6.72 8.33 15.63
N CYS A 131 -5.96 9.13 14.84
CA CYS A 131 -4.50 9.02 14.71
C CYS A 131 -3.74 9.20 16.04
N GLU A 132 -4.32 9.87 17.03
CA GLU A 132 -3.75 9.99 18.38
C GLU A 132 -3.51 8.63 19.06
N LYS A 133 -4.31 7.60 18.73
CA LYS A 133 -4.14 6.24 19.26
C LYS A 133 -2.92 5.50 18.73
N ILE A 134 -2.24 6.02 17.71
CA ILE A 134 -0.96 5.48 17.25
C ILE A 134 0.06 5.60 18.38
N GLN A 135 0.10 6.78 19.05
CA GLN A 135 1.01 6.98 20.18
C GLN A 135 0.69 6.04 21.34
N GLU A 136 -0.58 5.83 21.67
CA GLU A 136 -0.97 4.86 22.72
C GLU A 136 -0.48 3.44 22.42
N SER A 137 -0.48 3.04 21.12
CA SER A 137 0.03 1.73 20.70
C SER A 137 1.55 1.63 20.80
N ILE A 138 2.26 2.75 20.62
CA ILE A 138 3.71 2.82 20.80
C ILE A 138 4.06 2.79 22.30
N ASP A 139 3.42 3.62 23.10
CA ASP A 139 3.68 3.77 24.55
C ASP A 139 3.46 2.45 25.31
N CYS A 140 2.49 1.64 24.88
CA CYS A 140 2.25 0.33 25.49
C CYS A 140 3.11 -0.81 24.90
N GLY A 141 4.02 -0.53 23.95
CA GLY A 141 4.92 -1.49 23.33
C GLY A 141 4.28 -2.45 22.32
N ALA A 142 3.00 -2.25 21.95
CA ALA A 142 2.33 -3.07 20.94
C ALA A 142 2.75 -2.70 19.50
N LEU A 143 3.25 -1.49 19.31
CA LEU A 143 3.82 -0.97 18.07
C LEU A 143 5.18 -0.36 18.37
N TYR A 144 6.18 -0.68 17.55
CA TYR A 144 7.49 -0.01 17.60
C TYR A 144 7.53 1.21 16.68
N ALA A 145 6.99 1.08 15.46
CA ALA A 145 6.88 2.20 14.53
C ALA A 145 5.81 1.98 13.45
N LEU A 146 5.17 3.09 13.07
CA LEU A 146 4.40 3.23 11.84
C LEU A 146 5.14 4.15 10.88
N SER A 147 5.20 3.80 9.59
CA SER A 147 5.69 4.70 8.56
C SER A 147 4.75 4.83 7.37
N ILE A 148 4.64 6.05 6.88
CA ILE A 148 3.83 6.42 5.72
C ILE A 148 4.74 7.11 4.71
N THR A 149 4.77 6.59 3.48
CA THR A 149 5.64 7.14 2.43
C THR A 149 4.84 8.02 1.48
N ALA A 150 5.36 9.22 1.18
CA ALA A 150 4.83 10.15 0.19
C ALA A 150 5.94 10.66 -0.73
N SER A 151 5.59 11.19 -1.90
CA SER A 151 6.51 11.78 -2.87
C SER A 151 6.48 13.29 -2.84
N GLY A 152 7.59 13.93 -2.50
CA GLY A 152 7.72 15.39 -2.54
C GLY A 152 7.89 15.90 -3.97
N TYR A 153 7.04 16.82 -4.41
CA TYR A 153 7.13 17.40 -5.75
C TYR A 153 8.26 18.42 -5.88
N GLY A 154 8.50 19.21 -4.83
CA GLY A 154 9.55 20.23 -4.83
C GLY A 154 10.94 19.63 -4.66
N SER A 155 11.10 18.74 -3.68
CA SER A 155 12.39 18.09 -3.37
C SER A 155 12.75 16.96 -4.32
N GLY A 156 11.77 16.34 -4.97
CA GLY A 156 11.94 15.12 -5.75
C GLY A 156 12.34 13.90 -4.91
N HIS A 157 12.11 13.94 -3.59
CA HIS A 157 12.44 12.84 -2.68
C HIS A 157 11.24 11.93 -2.40
N SER A 158 11.52 10.67 -2.14
CA SER A 158 10.62 9.78 -1.40
C SER A 158 10.78 10.10 0.08
N VAL A 159 9.73 10.63 0.70
CA VAL A 159 9.71 11.02 2.10
C VAL A 159 8.90 10.00 2.89
N THR A 160 9.55 9.37 3.85
CA THR A 160 8.92 8.45 4.80
C THR A 160 8.69 9.19 6.11
N PHE A 161 7.45 9.59 6.35
CA PHE A 161 7.02 10.09 7.65
C PHE A 161 6.87 8.89 8.59
N TYR A 162 7.50 8.92 9.76
CA TYR A 162 7.37 7.83 10.73
C TYR A 162 7.08 8.34 12.12
N GLN A 163 6.28 7.59 12.85
CA GLN A 163 6.01 7.75 14.27
C GLN A 163 6.39 6.44 14.97
N GLY A 164 7.23 6.49 15.99
CA GLY A 164 7.75 5.29 16.62
C GLY A 164 8.51 5.58 17.90
N ALA A 165 9.20 4.56 18.39
CA ALA A 165 10.04 4.62 19.60
C ALA A 165 11.12 5.70 19.47
N GLU A 166 11.55 6.25 20.60
CA GLU A 166 12.49 7.37 20.67
C GLU A 166 13.91 7.03 20.17
N ASP A 167 14.27 5.75 20.16
CA ASP A 167 15.57 5.26 19.70
C ASP A 167 15.71 5.18 18.18
N ILE A 168 14.67 5.54 17.42
CA ILE A 168 14.70 5.53 15.96
C ILE A 168 15.35 6.82 15.43
N GLU A 169 16.49 6.68 14.78
CA GLU A 169 17.18 7.80 14.17
C GLU A 169 16.59 8.17 12.80
N PRO A 170 16.46 9.47 12.49
CA PRO A 170 16.11 9.91 11.15
C PRO A 170 17.22 9.51 10.16
N TRP A 171 16.81 9.21 8.92
CA TRP A 171 17.78 8.81 7.90
C TRP A 171 17.68 9.64 6.64
N ARG A 172 18.80 9.75 5.94
CA ARG A 172 18.89 10.37 4.62
C ARG A 172 19.73 9.47 3.70
N ARG A 173 19.16 9.12 2.55
CA ARG A 173 19.80 8.34 1.50
C ARG A 173 19.56 9.01 0.15
N ALA A 174 20.16 8.51 -0.93
CA ALA A 174 19.92 9.04 -2.26
C ALA A 174 18.42 9.08 -2.58
N ARG A 175 17.88 10.30 -2.68
CA ARG A 175 16.46 10.57 -2.95
C ARG A 175 15.43 9.96 -1.97
N ARG A 176 15.86 9.55 -0.78
CA ARG A 176 15.01 8.98 0.27
C ARG A 176 15.32 9.59 1.62
N VAL A 177 14.29 10.03 2.31
CA VAL A 177 14.41 10.67 3.62
C VAL A 177 13.39 10.07 4.58
N GLY A 178 13.81 9.71 5.78
CA GLY A 178 12.92 9.34 6.89
C GLY A 178 12.87 10.47 7.92
N LEU A 179 11.67 10.93 8.22
CA LEU A 179 11.42 12.06 9.13
C LEU A 179 10.53 11.61 10.29
N PRO A 180 10.96 11.80 11.54
CA PRO A 180 10.10 11.60 12.70
C PRO A 180 8.97 12.63 12.67
N THR A 181 7.73 12.15 12.75
CA THR A 181 6.55 12.99 12.57
C THR A 181 5.37 12.35 13.28
N LYS A 182 4.56 13.12 14.00
CA LYS A 182 3.25 12.66 14.45
C LYS A 182 2.39 12.43 13.22
N ILE A 183 1.97 11.19 12.99
CA ILE A 183 1.17 10.83 11.82
C ILE A 183 -0.26 11.37 11.99
N GLU A 184 -0.71 12.08 10.97
CA GLU A 184 -2.03 12.71 10.89
C GLU A 184 -2.68 12.37 9.53
N ILE A 185 -3.97 12.66 9.38
CA ILE A 185 -4.74 12.39 8.15
C ILE A 185 -4.08 13.00 6.91
N GLN A 186 -3.47 14.18 7.02
CA GLN A 186 -2.77 14.83 5.90
C GLN A 186 -1.63 13.97 5.33
N HIS A 187 -0.91 13.20 6.16
CA HIS A 187 0.17 12.31 5.71
C HIS A 187 -0.40 11.11 4.94
N LEU A 188 -1.55 10.58 5.37
CA LEU A 188 -2.26 9.50 4.70
C LEU A 188 -2.79 9.95 3.34
N LEU A 189 -3.41 11.13 3.30
CA LEU A 189 -3.91 11.75 2.06
C LEU A 189 -2.77 12.04 1.08
N ALA A 190 -1.64 12.57 1.57
CA ALA A 190 -0.45 12.81 0.74
C ALA A 190 0.07 11.50 0.11
N SER A 191 0.14 10.44 0.93
CA SER A 191 0.55 9.12 0.47
C SER A 191 -0.37 8.52 -0.59
N ALA A 192 -1.67 8.85 -0.55
CA ALA A 192 -2.71 8.33 -1.45
C ALA A 192 -3.07 9.28 -2.59
N ALA A 193 -2.37 10.41 -2.74
CA ALA A 193 -2.63 11.41 -3.76
C ALA A 193 -2.09 10.98 -5.13
N ILE A 194 -2.78 10.06 -5.80
CA ILE A 194 -2.41 9.56 -7.14
C ILE A 194 -2.36 10.73 -8.12
N PRO A 195 -1.23 10.91 -8.85
CA PRO A 195 -1.05 12.03 -9.79
C PRO A 195 -2.16 12.12 -10.80
N PHE A 196 -2.56 13.35 -11.12
CA PHE A 196 -3.65 13.71 -12.04
C PHE A 196 -5.05 13.28 -11.56
N ILE A 197 -5.16 12.27 -10.70
CA ILE A 197 -6.43 11.73 -10.22
C ILE A 197 -6.88 12.48 -8.96
N PHE A 198 -6.02 12.56 -7.96
CA PHE A 198 -6.29 13.24 -6.69
C PHE A 198 -5.41 14.48 -6.50
N PRO A 199 -5.88 15.48 -5.73
CA PRO A 199 -5.11 16.69 -5.47
C PRO A 199 -3.86 16.38 -4.65
N ALA A 200 -2.76 17.09 -4.96
CA ALA A 200 -1.56 17.07 -4.14
C ALA A 200 -1.85 17.70 -2.77
N VAL A 201 -1.21 17.18 -1.72
CA VAL A 201 -1.42 17.63 -0.34
C VAL A 201 -0.24 18.48 0.10
N HIS A 202 -0.52 19.69 0.60
CA HIS A 202 0.50 20.58 1.13
C HIS A 202 0.81 20.24 2.59
N ILE A 203 2.06 19.86 2.87
CA ILE A 203 2.55 19.60 4.23
C ILE A 203 3.79 20.45 4.45
N HIS A 204 3.75 21.33 5.46
CA HIS A 204 4.80 22.31 5.78
C HIS A 204 5.14 23.22 4.59
N ARG A 205 6.23 22.94 3.88
CA ARG A 205 6.77 23.80 2.80
C ARG A 205 6.71 23.17 1.42
N GLU A 206 6.09 22.00 1.31
CA GLU A 206 6.13 21.22 0.07
C GLU A 206 4.77 20.58 -0.23
N HIS A 207 4.48 20.39 -1.51
CA HIS A 207 3.36 19.58 -1.97
C HIS A 207 3.80 18.13 -2.15
N PHE A 208 2.96 17.21 -1.72
CA PHE A 208 3.20 15.78 -1.80
C PHE A 208 2.16 15.09 -2.66
N GLY A 209 2.61 14.05 -3.36
CA GLY A 209 1.78 13.10 -4.09
C GLY A 209 2.02 11.68 -3.64
N ASP A 210 1.39 10.72 -4.31
CA ASP A 210 1.42 9.30 -3.97
C ASP A 210 2.85 8.79 -3.77
N GLY A 211 3.03 8.10 -2.64
CA GLY A 211 4.34 7.60 -2.23
C GLY A 211 4.96 6.64 -3.24
N SER A 212 4.16 5.85 -3.94
CA SER A 212 4.63 4.86 -4.90
C SER A 212 5.41 5.48 -6.07
N MET A 213 5.16 6.75 -6.42
CA MET A 213 5.85 7.43 -7.53
C MET A 213 7.37 7.47 -7.41
N ARG A 214 7.88 7.53 -6.20
CA ARG A 214 9.32 7.66 -5.91
C ARG A 214 9.86 6.55 -5.02
N GLN A 215 9.05 5.55 -4.69
CA GLN A 215 9.43 4.46 -3.80
C GLN A 215 10.19 3.35 -4.54
N LEU A 216 11.41 3.67 -4.97
CA LEU A 216 12.31 2.72 -5.66
C LEU A 216 12.81 1.57 -4.77
N SER A 217 12.60 1.66 -3.46
CA SER A 217 13.01 0.65 -2.48
C SER A 217 11.95 0.55 -1.38
N PRO A 218 10.84 -0.14 -1.64
CA PRO A 218 9.72 -0.28 -0.68
C PRO A 218 10.13 -0.91 0.65
N ILE A 219 11.11 -1.82 0.66
CA ILE A 219 11.61 -2.50 1.85
C ILE A 219 12.45 -1.57 2.75
N SER A 220 13.03 -0.52 2.17
CA SER A 220 13.98 0.37 2.84
C SER A 220 13.45 0.99 4.13
N SER A 221 12.17 1.38 4.17
CA SER A 221 11.57 1.96 5.39
C SER A 221 11.57 0.97 6.55
N ALA A 222 11.17 -0.28 6.33
CA ALA A 222 11.20 -1.31 7.36
C ALA A 222 12.62 -1.64 7.84
N LEU A 223 13.60 -1.64 6.92
CA LEU A 223 15.01 -1.85 7.26
C LEU A 223 15.56 -0.73 8.15
N HIS A 224 15.26 0.54 7.83
CA HIS A 224 15.69 1.70 8.62
C HIS A 224 15.00 1.75 9.99
N LEU A 225 13.77 1.29 10.08
CA LEU A 225 13.04 1.14 11.35
C LEU A 225 13.52 -0.07 12.16
N GLY A 226 14.43 -0.89 11.64
CA GLY A 226 15.07 -1.96 12.39
C GLY A 226 14.35 -3.31 12.32
N ALA A 227 13.54 -3.58 11.31
CA ALA A 227 12.90 -4.89 11.13
C ALA A 227 13.93 -6.00 10.91
N ASP A 228 13.81 -7.10 11.65
CA ASP A 228 14.64 -8.30 11.51
C ASP A 228 14.03 -9.28 10.51
N ARG A 229 12.70 -9.28 10.40
CA ARG A 229 11.90 -10.03 9.41
C ARG A 229 10.88 -9.10 8.77
N ILE A 230 10.56 -9.30 7.51
CA ILE A 230 9.64 -8.42 6.77
C ILE A 230 8.61 -9.25 6.01
N LEU A 231 7.34 -9.15 6.40
CA LEU A 231 6.22 -9.64 5.60
C LEU A 231 5.78 -8.54 4.64
N VAL A 232 5.75 -8.83 3.36
CA VAL A 232 5.26 -7.92 2.31
C VAL A 232 3.94 -8.45 1.77
N ILE A 233 2.90 -7.61 1.77
CA ILE A 233 1.68 -7.91 1.03
C ILE A 233 1.68 -7.02 -0.21
N GLY A 234 2.10 -7.63 -1.33
CA GLY A 234 2.25 -6.98 -2.63
C GLY A 234 0.99 -7.02 -3.48
N MET A 235 0.96 -6.23 -4.55
CA MET A 235 -0.14 -6.17 -5.52
C MET A 235 0.28 -6.67 -6.90
N GLY A 236 1.56 -6.97 -7.08
CA GLY A 236 2.11 -7.52 -8.32
C GLY A 236 1.81 -9.01 -8.49
N PRO A 237 1.97 -9.53 -9.70
CA PRO A 237 1.77 -10.95 -9.98
C PRO A 237 2.75 -11.82 -9.17
N GLY A 238 2.21 -12.83 -8.51
CA GLY A 238 2.99 -13.79 -7.72
C GLY A 238 3.74 -14.83 -8.56
N GLY A 239 4.57 -14.39 -9.51
CA GLY A 239 5.45 -15.29 -10.27
C GLY A 239 4.76 -16.12 -11.36
N TYR A 240 3.53 -15.82 -11.77
CA TYR A 240 2.99 -16.38 -12.98
C TYR A 240 3.49 -15.58 -14.19
N GLU A 241 4.38 -16.19 -14.94
CA GLU A 241 4.68 -15.75 -16.29
C GLU A 241 3.43 -15.97 -17.13
N ASP A 242 2.70 -14.89 -17.43
CA ASP A 242 1.59 -14.95 -18.39
C ASP A 242 2.19 -15.08 -19.79
N ASN A 243 2.56 -16.30 -20.15
CA ASN A 243 3.04 -16.62 -21.51
C ASN A 243 1.97 -16.38 -22.59
N GLU A 244 0.71 -16.15 -22.19
CA GLU A 244 -0.39 -15.82 -23.11
C GLU A 244 -0.40 -14.34 -23.52
N SER A 245 0.26 -13.43 -22.79
CA SER A 245 0.21 -11.99 -23.07
C SER A 245 1.11 -11.53 -24.22
N ARG A 246 1.87 -12.45 -24.85
CA ARG A 246 2.62 -12.16 -26.09
C ARG A 246 1.77 -12.13 -27.38
N ASN A 247 0.46 -12.08 -27.25
CA ASN A 247 -0.38 -11.84 -28.41
C ASN A 247 -0.03 -10.47 -29.01
N LYS A 248 0.50 -10.49 -30.23
CA LYS A 248 0.82 -9.33 -31.03
C LYS A 248 -0.40 -8.43 -31.10
N ILE A 249 -0.39 -7.34 -30.34
CA ILE A 249 -1.36 -6.26 -30.49
C ILE A 249 -0.80 -5.38 -31.58
N ASP A 250 -1.28 -5.54 -32.80
CA ASP A 250 -0.94 -4.72 -33.96
C ASP A 250 -1.60 -3.32 -33.89
N GLU A 251 -2.37 -3.03 -32.83
CA GLU A 251 -3.05 -1.76 -32.66
C GLU A 251 -2.22 -0.80 -31.80
N TYR A 252 -2.23 0.48 -32.16
CA TYR A 252 -1.61 1.55 -31.36
C TYR A 252 -2.23 1.59 -29.95
N PRO A 253 -1.42 1.63 -28.87
CA PRO A 253 -1.94 1.58 -27.50
C PRO A 253 -2.82 2.79 -27.20
N SER A 254 -3.97 2.57 -26.57
CA SER A 254 -4.84 3.64 -26.09
C SER A 254 -4.20 4.40 -24.93
N LEU A 255 -4.65 5.66 -24.70
CA LEU A 255 -4.20 6.44 -23.54
C LEU A 255 -4.42 5.70 -22.22
N ALA A 256 -5.50 4.93 -22.12
CA ALA A 256 -5.79 4.12 -20.94
C ALA A 256 -4.80 2.97 -20.74
N GLN A 257 -4.35 2.34 -21.82
CA GLN A 257 -3.31 1.31 -21.75
C GLN A 257 -1.97 1.90 -21.31
N ILE A 258 -1.59 3.05 -21.88
CA ILE A 258 -0.37 3.78 -21.51
C ILE A 258 -0.43 4.18 -20.03
N ALA A 259 -1.55 4.75 -19.58
CA ALA A 259 -1.75 5.16 -18.19
C ALA A 259 -1.74 3.95 -17.24
N GLY A 260 -2.41 2.86 -17.60
CA GLY A 260 -2.40 1.61 -16.82
C GLY A 260 -1.00 1.04 -16.67
N HIS A 261 -0.23 0.98 -17.77
CA HIS A 261 1.16 0.50 -17.75
C HIS A 261 2.07 1.42 -16.90
N ALA A 262 1.88 2.74 -16.98
CA ALA A 262 2.61 3.68 -16.13
C ALA A 262 2.28 3.48 -14.63
N LEU A 263 1.02 3.22 -14.29
CA LEU A 263 0.65 2.91 -12.91
C LEU A 263 1.23 1.57 -12.43
N ASP A 264 1.24 0.53 -13.27
CA ASP A 264 1.88 -0.74 -12.92
C ASP A 264 3.36 -0.54 -12.62
N SER A 265 4.07 0.19 -13.48
CA SER A 265 5.49 0.49 -13.24
C SER A 265 5.70 1.27 -11.94
N ILE A 266 4.81 2.21 -11.62
CA ILE A 266 4.87 2.98 -10.37
C ILE A 266 4.61 2.11 -9.13
N PHE A 267 3.65 1.19 -9.20
CA PHE A 267 3.20 0.45 -8.02
C PHE A 267 3.85 -0.92 -7.83
N LEU A 268 4.35 -1.56 -8.90
CA LEU A 268 4.75 -2.97 -8.87
C LEU A 268 6.26 -3.18 -9.04
N ASP A 269 6.91 -2.52 -10.00
CA ASP A 269 8.29 -2.86 -10.41
C ASP A 269 9.32 -2.68 -9.30
N GLY A 270 9.16 -1.67 -8.45
CA GLY A 270 10.11 -1.37 -7.39
C GLY A 270 10.29 -2.48 -6.35
N MET A 271 9.25 -3.27 -6.09
CA MET A 271 9.27 -4.30 -5.07
C MET A 271 10.12 -5.51 -5.48
N GLU A 272 10.00 -5.98 -6.71
CA GLU A 272 10.74 -7.16 -7.20
C GLU A 272 12.24 -6.88 -7.22
N ILE A 273 12.63 -5.71 -7.71
CA ILE A 273 14.03 -5.27 -7.75
C ILE A 273 14.61 -5.17 -6.32
N ASP A 274 13.84 -4.65 -5.38
CA ASP A 274 14.31 -4.46 -4.00
C ASP A 274 14.44 -5.80 -3.27
N LEU A 275 13.56 -6.75 -3.52
CA LEU A 275 13.64 -8.12 -3.01
C LEU A 275 14.85 -8.87 -3.59
N GLU A 276 15.15 -8.71 -4.88
CA GLU A 276 16.34 -9.29 -5.47
C GLU A 276 17.61 -8.74 -4.81
N ARG A 277 17.66 -7.42 -4.58
CA ARG A 277 18.78 -6.79 -3.85
C ARG A 277 18.90 -7.33 -2.44
N LEU A 278 17.79 -7.48 -1.71
CA LEU A 278 17.80 -8.04 -0.36
C LEU A 278 18.34 -9.47 -0.34
N ARG A 279 17.90 -10.32 -1.26
CA ARG A 279 18.42 -11.71 -1.39
C ARG A 279 19.92 -11.73 -1.66
N ARG A 280 20.43 -10.83 -2.51
CA ARG A 280 21.88 -10.70 -2.80
C ARG A 280 22.64 -10.25 -1.56
N ILE A 281 22.12 -9.27 -0.83
CA ILE A 281 22.75 -8.79 0.42
C ILE A 281 22.75 -9.92 1.46
N ASN A 282 21.65 -10.63 1.67
CA ASN A 282 21.59 -11.76 2.58
C ASN A 282 22.63 -12.85 2.25
N LYS A 283 22.79 -13.15 0.96
CA LYS A 283 23.82 -14.10 0.51
C LYS A 283 25.24 -13.62 0.83
N ILE A 284 25.51 -12.32 0.72
CA ILE A 284 26.83 -11.76 1.09
C ILE A 284 26.98 -11.82 2.61
N VAL A 285 25.98 -11.39 3.36
CA VAL A 285 25.97 -11.40 4.84
C VAL A 285 26.23 -12.79 5.39
N SER A 286 25.67 -13.85 4.80
CA SER A 286 25.90 -15.24 5.25
C SER A 286 27.34 -15.75 5.05
N LEU A 287 28.17 -15.03 4.27
CA LEU A 287 29.58 -15.37 4.02
C LEU A 287 30.55 -14.56 4.89
N ILE A 288 30.07 -13.54 5.61
CA ILE A 288 30.89 -12.63 6.40
C ILE A 288 30.89 -13.07 7.88
N PRO A 289 32.06 -13.14 8.54
CA PRO A 289 32.15 -13.40 9.99
C PRO A 289 31.38 -12.37 10.81
N GLU A 290 30.80 -12.80 11.94
CA GLU A 290 29.90 -11.99 12.76
C GLU A 290 30.56 -10.74 13.34
N ASP A 291 31.84 -10.82 13.70
CA ASP A 291 32.65 -9.71 14.19
C ASP A 291 32.82 -8.59 13.17
N ILE A 292 32.89 -8.94 11.87
CA ILE A 292 32.96 -7.96 10.76
C ILE A 292 31.55 -7.37 10.50
N LEU A 293 30.49 -8.18 10.57
CA LEU A 293 29.12 -7.72 10.38
C LEU A 293 28.75 -6.61 11.36
N LEU A 294 29.17 -6.72 12.63
CA LEU A 294 28.96 -5.70 13.65
C LEU A 294 29.61 -4.35 13.28
N GLN A 295 30.77 -4.37 12.60
CA GLN A 295 31.49 -3.15 12.21
C GLN A 295 30.86 -2.44 11.01
N ILE A 296 30.29 -3.20 10.07
CA ILE A 296 29.71 -2.66 8.83
C ILE A 296 28.20 -2.41 8.90
N ASN A 297 27.59 -2.68 10.06
CA ASN A 297 26.17 -2.45 10.33
C ASN A 297 25.24 -3.17 9.32
N LEU A 298 25.66 -4.34 8.83
CA LEU A 298 24.86 -5.22 7.97
C LEU A 298 24.29 -6.37 8.81
N ARG A 299 23.07 -6.77 8.49
CA ARG A 299 22.42 -7.92 9.11
C ARG A 299 21.61 -8.70 8.07
N HIS A 300 21.41 -9.98 8.35
CA HIS A 300 20.48 -10.80 7.62
C HIS A 300 19.03 -10.37 7.92
N VAL A 301 18.19 -10.24 6.92
CA VAL A 301 16.78 -9.89 7.06
C VAL A 301 15.94 -10.82 6.19
N ASP A 302 15.12 -11.65 6.84
CA ASP A 302 14.20 -12.53 6.14
C ASP A 302 13.04 -11.75 5.56
N ALA A 303 12.64 -12.08 4.33
CA ALA A 303 11.48 -11.50 3.69
C ALA A 303 10.52 -12.57 3.15
N LEU A 304 9.26 -12.48 3.54
CA LEU A 304 8.17 -13.28 3.00
C LEU A 304 7.23 -12.37 2.21
N VAL A 305 6.97 -12.73 0.95
CA VAL A 305 6.08 -11.95 0.07
C VAL A 305 4.82 -12.74 -0.22
N ILE A 306 3.67 -12.13 0.02
CA ILE A 306 2.37 -12.65 -0.37
C ILE A 306 1.84 -11.76 -1.48
N SER A 307 1.59 -12.36 -2.65
CA SER A 307 1.11 -11.69 -3.85
C SER A 307 -0.11 -12.41 -4.43
N PRO A 308 -0.96 -11.69 -5.18
CA PRO A 308 -2.15 -12.29 -5.79
C PRO A 308 -1.82 -13.47 -6.70
N SER A 309 -2.53 -14.58 -6.54
CA SER A 309 -2.41 -15.78 -7.40
C SER A 309 -3.15 -15.63 -8.73
N LYS A 310 -3.89 -14.53 -8.94
CA LYS A 310 -4.64 -14.25 -10.16
C LYS A 310 -4.46 -12.78 -10.57
N PRO A 311 -4.47 -12.47 -11.87
CA PRO A 311 -4.41 -11.10 -12.37
C PRO A 311 -5.59 -10.28 -11.87
N LEU A 312 -5.33 -9.18 -11.11
CA LEU A 312 -6.38 -8.37 -10.48
C LEU A 312 -7.20 -7.59 -11.52
N GLU A 313 -6.59 -7.21 -12.64
CA GLU A 313 -7.25 -6.57 -13.77
C GLU A 313 -8.32 -7.48 -14.42
N LYS A 314 -8.07 -8.79 -14.53
CA LYS A 314 -9.07 -9.76 -15.04
C LYS A 314 -10.26 -9.90 -14.07
N ILE A 315 -10.04 -9.69 -12.78
CA ILE A 315 -11.13 -9.65 -11.81
C ILE A 315 -11.90 -8.34 -11.96
N ALA A 316 -11.20 -7.20 -12.11
CA ALA A 316 -11.83 -5.89 -12.32
C ALA A 316 -12.74 -5.87 -13.56
N GLU A 317 -12.34 -6.51 -14.66
CA GLU A 317 -13.16 -6.62 -15.88
C GLU A 317 -14.57 -7.15 -15.62
N ARG A 318 -14.70 -8.12 -14.73
CA ARG A 318 -15.99 -8.74 -14.37
C ARG A 318 -16.88 -7.83 -13.53
N HIS A 319 -16.30 -6.81 -12.89
CA HIS A 319 -16.98 -5.91 -11.97
C HIS A 319 -17.12 -4.46 -12.50
N LEU A 320 -16.83 -4.20 -13.79
CA LEU A 320 -16.94 -2.87 -14.41
C LEU A 320 -18.32 -2.21 -14.27
N HIS A 321 -19.36 -3.02 -14.10
CA HIS A 321 -20.73 -2.55 -13.88
C HIS A 321 -20.92 -1.83 -12.53
N GLY A 322 -20.05 -2.08 -11.56
CA GLY A 322 -20.04 -1.40 -10.24
C GLY A 322 -19.61 0.07 -10.31
N LEU A 323 -19.01 0.52 -11.42
CA LEU A 323 -18.68 1.94 -11.59
C LEU A 323 -19.93 2.78 -11.86
N PRO A 324 -20.05 3.97 -11.23
CA PRO A 324 -21.06 4.97 -11.61
C PRO A 324 -21.04 5.25 -13.11
N TRP A 325 -22.22 5.47 -13.68
CA TRP A 325 -22.33 5.71 -15.13
C TRP A 325 -21.50 6.92 -15.60
N THR A 326 -21.40 7.96 -14.79
CA THR A 326 -20.58 9.16 -15.03
C THR A 326 -19.10 8.83 -15.20
N ILE A 327 -18.56 8.00 -14.31
CA ILE A 327 -17.18 7.53 -14.39
C ILE A 327 -16.99 6.62 -15.60
N ARG A 328 -17.96 5.76 -15.92
CA ARG A 328 -17.91 4.91 -17.13
C ARG A 328 -17.86 5.74 -18.40
N VAL A 329 -18.62 6.85 -18.49
CA VAL A 329 -18.58 7.77 -19.62
C VAL A 329 -17.22 8.43 -19.74
N LEU A 330 -16.67 8.95 -18.63
CA LEU A 330 -15.35 9.54 -18.59
C LEU A 330 -14.27 8.55 -19.04
N LEU A 331 -14.29 7.33 -18.51
CA LEU A 331 -13.35 6.26 -18.84
C LEU A 331 -13.48 5.80 -20.31
N ARG A 332 -14.71 5.83 -20.88
CA ARG A 332 -14.91 5.59 -22.33
C ARG A 332 -14.25 6.66 -23.20
N ALA A 333 -14.34 7.93 -22.80
CA ALA A 333 -13.73 9.04 -23.54
C ALA A 333 -12.19 8.90 -23.61
N VAL A 334 -11.58 8.31 -22.58
CA VAL A 334 -10.11 8.06 -22.51
C VAL A 334 -9.72 6.71 -23.13
N GLY A 335 -10.69 5.94 -23.64
CA GLY A 335 -10.44 4.64 -24.29
C GLY A 335 -10.31 3.44 -23.36
N VAL A 336 -10.65 3.58 -22.08
CA VAL A 336 -10.54 2.52 -21.04
C VAL A 336 -11.44 1.32 -21.33
N MET A 337 -12.58 1.52 -21.99
CA MET A 337 -13.54 0.45 -22.28
C MET A 337 -13.17 -0.39 -23.51
N ARG A 338 -12.02 -0.14 -24.15
CA ARG A 338 -11.44 -1.02 -25.18
C ARG A 338 -10.66 -2.15 -24.50
N LYS A 339 -10.41 -3.26 -25.22
CA LYS A 339 -9.56 -4.37 -24.71
C LYS A 339 -8.27 -3.80 -24.12
N ASN A 340 -7.93 -4.22 -22.89
CA ASN A 340 -6.74 -3.81 -22.11
C ASN A 340 -6.82 -2.49 -21.31
N GLY A 341 -7.96 -1.82 -21.18
CA GLY A 341 -8.11 -0.67 -20.27
C GLY A 341 -8.47 -1.05 -18.83
N ALA A 342 -8.76 -2.33 -18.56
CA ALA A 342 -9.15 -2.84 -17.25
C ALA A 342 -8.08 -2.64 -16.16
N ASN A 343 -6.81 -2.54 -16.57
CA ASN A 343 -5.71 -2.31 -15.68
C ASN A 343 -5.86 -1.00 -14.90
N LEU A 344 -6.04 0.13 -15.59
CA LEU A 344 -6.28 1.43 -14.96
C LEU A 344 -7.52 1.39 -14.04
N VAL A 345 -8.60 0.74 -14.51
CA VAL A 345 -9.84 0.64 -13.71
C VAL A 345 -9.62 -0.10 -12.41
N SER A 346 -8.82 -1.15 -12.41
CA SER A 346 -8.55 -1.96 -11.23
C SER A 346 -7.96 -1.18 -10.05
N TYR A 347 -7.35 -0.01 -10.29
CA TYR A 347 -6.87 0.90 -9.25
C TYR A 347 -7.96 1.81 -8.68
N LEU A 348 -9.00 2.10 -9.47
CA LEU A 348 -10.04 3.09 -9.16
C LEU A 348 -11.41 2.47 -8.84
N LEU A 349 -11.54 1.15 -8.98
CA LEU A 349 -12.80 0.43 -8.79
C LEU A 349 -13.06 0.17 -7.31
N PHE A 350 -13.41 1.20 -6.56
CA PHE A 350 -13.85 1.10 -5.18
C PHE A 350 -15.31 0.63 -5.12
N ASP A 351 -15.56 -0.58 -5.60
CA ASP A 351 -16.87 -1.21 -5.63
C ASP A 351 -16.92 -2.41 -4.69
N LYS A 352 -18.05 -2.54 -3.98
CA LYS A 352 -18.30 -3.57 -2.98
C LYS A 352 -18.06 -4.99 -3.52
N SER A 353 -18.52 -5.29 -4.73
CA SER A 353 -18.39 -6.64 -5.32
C SER A 353 -16.95 -6.96 -5.67
N TYR A 354 -16.24 -5.99 -6.23
CA TYR A 354 -14.81 -6.10 -6.55
C TYR A 354 -13.96 -6.24 -5.29
N CYS A 355 -14.16 -5.35 -4.31
CA CYS A 355 -13.42 -5.41 -3.05
C CYS A 355 -13.60 -6.74 -2.33
N ARG A 356 -14.83 -7.30 -2.30
CA ARG A 356 -15.10 -8.62 -1.73
C ARG A 356 -14.37 -9.72 -2.47
N ALA A 357 -14.38 -9.70 -3.81
CA ALA A 357 -13.65 -10.69 -4.61
C ALA A 357 -12.13 -10.64 -4.33
N LEU A 358 -11.55 -9.46 -4.12
CA LEU A 358 -10.16 -9.30 -3.74
C LEU A 358 -9.86 -9.76 -2.32
N ILE A 359 -10.74 -9.48 -1.36
CA ILE A 359 -10.63 -9.98 0.02
C ILE A 359 -10.64 -11.51 0.03
N ASP A 360 -11.57 -12.13 -0.71
CA ASP A 360 -11.66 -13.58 -0.79
C ASP A 360 -10.43 -14.19 -1.46
N LEU A 361 -9.89 -13.56 -2.51
CA LEU A 361 -8.63 -14.00 -3.14
C LEU A 361 -7.46 -13.91 -2.15
N GLY A 362 -7.28 -12.77 -1.48
CA GLY A 362 -6.19 -12.58 -0.52
C GLY A 362 -6.26 -13.56 0.65
N TYR A 363 -7.47 -13.84 1.13
CA TYR A 363 -7.69 -14.86 2.15
C TYR A 363 -7.29 -16.25 1.67
N GLN A 364 -7.73 -16.66 0.47
CA GLN A 364 -7.39 -17.96 -0.10
C GLN A 364 -5.88 -18.13 -0.35
N ASP A 365 -5.22 -17.09 -0.84
CA ASP A 365 -3.78 -17.12 -1.12
C ASP A 365 -2.96 -17.23 0.18
N ALA A 366 -3.35 -16.52 1.24
CA ALA A 366 -2.71 -16.64 2.54
C ALA A 366 -2.99 -18.02 3.18
N MET A 367 -4.20 -18.56 3.05
CA MET A 367 -4.53 -19.90 3.56
C MET A 367 -3.71 -21.02 2.91
N LYS A 368 -3.40 -20.91 1.62
CA LYS A 368 -2.52 -21.86 0.92
C LYS A 368 -1.08 -21.87 1.47
N ARG A 369 -0.66 -20.77 2.05
CA ARG A 369 0.69 -20.57 2.62
C ARG A 369 0.66 -20.46 4.16
N LYS A 370 -0.37 -21.04 4.78
CA LYS A 370 -0.61 -20.92 6.23
C LYS A 370 0.61 -21.31 7.05
N ASP A 371 1.17 -22.51 6.81
CA ASP A 371 2.26 -23.04 7.62
C ASP A 371 3.54 -22.19 7.49
N GLU A 372 3.82 -21.73 6.29
CA GLU A 372 4.94 -20.80 6.01
C GLU A 372 4.77 -19.46 6.74
N ILE A 373 3.55 -18.91 6.75
CA ILE A 373 3.25 -17.67 7.46
C ILE A 373 3.38 -17.85 8.98
N ILE A 374 2.86 -18.95 9.54
CA ILE A 374 2.95 -19.27 10.96
C ILE A 374 4.42 -19.40 11.38
N GLU A 375 5.22 -20.13 10.61
CA GLU A 375 6.65 -20.29 10.85
C GLU A 375 7.39 -18.94 10.77
N PHE A 376 7.06 -18.16 9.75
CA PHE A 376 7.65 -16.83 9.56
C PHE A 376 7.32 -15.88 10.70
N LEU A 377 6.12 -15.94 11.27
CA LEU A 377 5.70 -15.12 12.39
C LEU A 377 6.19 -15.67 13.76
N GLY A 378 6.84 -16.84 13.80
CA GLY A 378 7.27 -17.47 15.04
C GLY A 378 6.13 -17.95 15.93
N GLN A 379 4.96 -18.18 15.36
CA GLN A 379 3.72 -18.58 16.06
C GLN A 379 3.51 -20.10 16.08
N ARG A 380 4.56 -20.93 15.99
CA ARG A 380 4.39 -22.36 16.20
C ARG A 380 3.77 -22.57 17.58
N GLU A 381 2.63 -23.20 17.64
CA GLU A 381 2.09 -23.75 18.88
C GLU A 381 3.16 -24.66 19.49
N HIS A 382 3.54 -24.40 20.73
CA HIS A 382 4.16 -25.45 21.54
C HIS A 382 3.12 -26.57 21.63
N GLU A 383 3.22 -27.58 20.79
CA GLU A 383 2.64 -28.87 21.12
C GLU A 383 3.20 -29.24 22.50
N PRO A 384 2.34 -29.48 23.50
CA PRO A 384 2.84 -29.99 24.79
C PRO A 384 3.53 -31.30 24.47
N GLU A 385 4.85 -31.39 24.73
CA GLU A 385 5.54 -32.64 24.76
C GLU A 385 4.69 -33.59 25.62
N ASN A 386 4.08 -34.56 24.99
CA ASN A 386 3.44 -35.69 25.62
C ASN A 386 4.58 -36.47 26.32
N THR A 387 4.93 -36.08 27.53
CA THR A 387 5.69 -36.90 28.44
C THR A 387 4.84 -38.13 28.74
N LEU A 388 4.92 -39.12 27.87
CA LEU A 388 4.62 -40.49 28.21
C LEU A 388 5.70 -40.94 29.18
N SER A 389 5.44 -40.67 30.47
CA SER A 389 6.12 -41.37 31.54
C SER A 389 5.61 -42.82 31.63
N GLN A 390 6.49 -43.73 31.31
CA GLN A 390 6.36 -45.13 31.71
C GLN A 390 6.41 -45.25 33.26
#